data_9d522f38d4d93c9d0f7d17b3073f2a48
#
_entry.id   9d522f38d4d93c9d0f7d17b3073f2a48
#
_cell.length_a   1.000
_cell.length_b   1.000
_cell.length_c   1.000
_cell.angle_alpha   90.00
_cell.angle_beta   90.00
_cell.angle_gamma   90.00
#
_symmetry.space_group_name_H-M   'P 1'
#
loop_
_entity.id
_entity.type
_entity.pdbx_description
1 polymer ?
#
loop_
_entity_poly.entity_id
_entity_poly.type
_entity_poly.pdbx_seq_one_letter_code
_entity_poly.pdbx_strand_id
1 'polypeptide(L)'
;TTRFQISGILSTTEKNPSGPPPHQETARTARYIAHSSDWGHLATISTQDKVRHRLPFGNIFSVSDGPQDNGTGVIYFYVTPMDYTVSDLKSNPYASLTFSEAEGEFCRQMVYDPEDPRCARLTLTGKMVEVASEELGFAKQAMFSRHPVMAKWPVGHKWFFMKMELIQVWLQDWIGGVSLIPLEDYFKATPF
;
A
#
# COMPACT_ATOMS: atom_id res chain seq x y z
N THR A 1 -21.53 2.87 56.59
CA THR A 1 -21.80 3.15 55.15
C THR A 1 -20.49 3.55 54.48
N THR A 2 -19.83 2.56 53.88
CA THR A 2 -18.51 2.73 53.27
C THR A 2 -18.72 2.91 51.76
N ARG A 3 -18.33 4.08 51.27
CA ARG A 3 -18.36 4.42 49.83
C ARG A 3 -17.09 3.91 49.16
N PHE A 4 -17.20 2.94 48.28
CA PHE A 4 -16.10 2.56 47.38
C PHE A 4 -16.02 3.57 46.23
N GLN A 5 -14.90 4.30 46.14
CA GLN A 5 -14.51 5.05 44.96
C GLN A 5 -13.79 4.07 43.99
N ILE A 6 -14.40 3.85 42.86
CA ILE A 6 -13.74 3.16 41.72
C ILE A 6 -13.04 4.25 40.92
N SER A 7 -11.71 4.31 41.07
CA SER A 7 -10.85 5.14 40.24
C SER A 7 -10.76 4.47 38.85
N GLY A 8 -11.54 4.97 37.90
CA GLY A 8 -11.46 4.56 36.50
C GLY A 8 -10.18 5.14 35.88
N ILE A 9 -9.26 4.27 35.54
CA ILE A 9 -8.12 4.62 34.66
C ILE A 9 -8.73 4.84 33.27
N LEU A 10 -8.90 6.12 32.90
CA LEU A 10 -9.14 6.51 31.51
C LEU A 10 -7.86 6.23 30.72
N SER A 11 -7.83 5.09 30.04
CA SER A 11 -6.90 4.87 28.94
C SER A 11 -7.24 5.86 27.84
N THR A 12 -6.47 6.93 27.73
CA THR A 12 -6.48 7.80 26.56
C THR A 12 -5.82 7.02 25.42
N THR A 13 -6.60 6.22 24.71
CA THR A 13 -6.25 5.84 23.36
C THR A 13 -6.22 7.12 22.54
N GLU A 14 -5.03 7.61 22.20
CA GLU A 14 -4.87 8.62 21.17
C GLU A 14 -5.58 8.12 19.92
N LYS A 15 -6.70 8.75 19.63
CA LYS A 15 -7.39 8.53 18.36
C LYS A 15 -6.45 9.06 17.29
N ASN A 16 -5.93 8.17 16.43
CA ASN A 16 -5.36 8.58 15.17
C ASN A 16 -6.35 9.55 14.51
N PRO A 17 -5.86 10.66 13.91
CA PRO A 17 -6.74 11.61 13.25
C PRO A 17 -7.59 10.84 12.24
N SER A 18 -8.89 10.87 12.43
CA SER A 18 -9.86 10.06 11.69
C SER A 18 -10.06 10.65 10.30
N GLY A 19 -9.34 10.14 9.33
CA GLY A 19 -9.57 10.44 7.91
C GLY A 19 -8.31 10.89 7.16
N PRO A 20 -8.44 11.05 5.83
CA PRO A 20 -7.34 11.49 4.98
C PRO A 20 -6.93 12.94 5.28
N PRO A 21 -5.67 13.31 5.01
CA PRO A 21 -5.20 14.69 5.07
C PRO A 21 -6.00 15.63 4.14
N PRO A 22 -5.92 16.96 4.34
CA PRO A 22 -6.47 17.92 3.38
C PRO A 22 -5.92 17.68 1.98
N HIS A 23 -6.78 17.70 0.95
CA HIS A 23 -6.39 17.40 -0.43
C HIS A 23 -5.30 18.33 -1.00
N GLN A 24 -5.09 19.51 -0.41
CA GLN A 24 -4.01 20.41 -0.80
C GLN A 24 -2.62 19.88 -0.40
N GLU A 25 -2.56 18.99 0.59
CA GLU A 25 -1.34 18.36 1.05
C GLU A 25 -1.07 17.06 0.26
N THR A 26 -0.88 17.18 -1.06
CA THR A 26 -0.86 16.06 -2.00
C THR A 26 0.16 14.98 -1.65
N ALA A 27 1.38 15.35 -1.30
CA ALA A 27 2.42 14.39 -0.90
C ALA A 27 2.05 13.63 0.39
N ARG A 28 1.47 14.32 1.36
CA ARG A 28 0.99 13.71 2.60
C ARG A 28 -0.20 12.79 2.35
N THR A 29 -1.13 13.19 1.48
CA THR A 29 -2.27 12.36 1.07
C THR A 29 -1.80 11.09 0.38
N ALA A 30 -0.84 11.17 -0.55
CA ALA A 30 -0.27 10.00 -1.20
C ALA A 30 0.39 9.04 -0.19
N ARG A 31 1.15 9.57 0.77
CA ARG A 31 1.75 8.77 1.85
C ARG A 31 0.70 8.13 2.76
N TYR A 32 -0.35 8.88 3.09
CA TYR A 32 -1.47 8.38 3.88
C TYR A 32 -2.17 7.20 3.18
N ILE A 33 -2.50 7.32 1.89
CA ILE A 33 -3.14 6.25 1.13
C ILE A 33 -2.23 5.03 1.06
N ALA A 34 -0.96 5.20 0.71
CA ALA A 34 0.02 4.11 0.64
C ALA A 34 0.17 3.38 1.97
N HIS A 35 0.20 4.12 3.10
CA HIS A 35 0.36 3.55 4.44
C HIS A 35 -0.92 2.90 4.97
N SER A 36 -2.08 3.48 4.68
CA SER A 36 -3.37 2.98 5.16
C SER A 36 -3.87 1.76 4.39
N SER A 37 -3.36 1.53 3.18
CA SER A 37 -3.78 0.41 2.34
C SER A 37 -3.06 -0.87 2.72
N ASP A 38 -3.83 -1.94 2.92
CA ASP A 38 -3.30 -3.29 3.20
C ASP A 38 -3.08 -4.11 1.94
N TRP A 39 -3.66 -3.70 0.82
CA TRP A 39 -3.57 -4.36 -0.48
C TRP A 39 -3.77 -3.36 -1.62
N GLY A 40 -3.45 -3.78 -2.83
CA GLY A 40 -3.65 -2.96 -4.02
C GLY A 40 -3.64 -3.79 -5.30
N HIS A 41 -3.89 -3.12 -6.42
CA HIS A 41 -3.91 -3.69 -7.75
C HIS A 41 -2.57 -3.44 -8.45
N LEU A 42 -1.80 -4.51 -8.65
CA LEU A 42 -0.53 -4.45 -9.38
C LEU A 42 -0.77 -4.81 -10.85
N ALA A 43 -0.46 -3.89 -11.74
CA ALA A 43 -0.54 -4.09 -13.18
C ALA A 43 0.83 -4.40 -13.76
N THR A 44 0.93 -5.49 -14.51
CA THR A 44 2.14 -5.97 -15.19
C THR A 44 1.87 -6.20 -16.68
N ILE A 45 2.92 -6.44 -17.44
CA ILE A 45 2.79 -6.87 -18.83
C ILE A 45 2.84 -8.40 -18.86
N SER A 46 1.74 -9.01 -19.30
CA SER A 46 1.54 -10.45 -19.23
C SER A 46 2.50 -11.23 -20.10
N THR A 47 3.02 -12.32 -19.54
CA THR A 47 3.71 -13.39 -20.27
C THR A 47 2.82 -14.63 -20.44
N GLN A 48 1.56 -14.55 -20.00
CA GLN A 48 0.64 -15.67 -19.95
C GLN A 48 -0.19 -15.79 -21.22
N ASP A 49 -0.30 -16.99 -21.77
CA ASP A 49 -1.20 -17.25 -22.91
C ASP A 49 -2.67 -17.02 -22.57
N LYS A 50 -3.06 -17.31 -21.31
CA LYS A 50 -4.45 -17.15 -20.82
C LYS A 50 -4.91 -15.70 -20.76
N VAL A 51 -4.00 -14.75 -20.66
CA VAL A 51 -4.29 -13.30 -20.64
C VAL A 51 -3.81 -12.63 -21.93
N ARG A 52 -3.29 -13.37 -22.88
CA ARG A 52 -2.52 -12.92 -24.04
C ARG A 52 -1.18 -12.28 -23.67
N HIS A 53 -0.16 -12.80 -24.27
CA HIS A 53 1.21 -12.31 -24.16
C HIS A 53 1.31 -10.84 -24.52
N ARG A 54 2.01 -10.04 -23.70
CA ARG A 54 2.24 -8.59 -23.82
C ARG A 54 1.03 -7.67 -23.61
N LEU A 55 -0.11 -8.20 -23.18
CA LEU A 55 -1.20 -7.33 -22.74
C LEU A 55 -1.10 -7.02 -21.24
N PRO A 56 -1.70 -5.90 -20.78
CA PRO A 56 -1.75 -5.57 -19.35
C PRO A 56 -2.49 -6.64 -18.56
N PHE A 57 -1.97 -6.98 -17.39
CA PHE A 57 -2.59 -7.90 -16.45
C PHE A 57 -2.63 -7.25 -15.05
N GLY A 58 -3.80 -7.21 -14.44
CA GLY A 58 -3.99 -6.72 -13.08
C GLY A 58 -4.17 -7.88 -12.10
N ASN A 59 -3.47 -7.82 -10.96
CA ASN A 59 -3.58 -8.81 -9.91
C ASN A 59 -3.57 -8.15 -8.53
N ILE A 60 -4.16 -8.80 -7.53
CA ILE A 60 -4.27 -8.30 -6.16
C ILE A 60 -3.08 -8.77 -5.35
N PHE A 61 -2.45 -7.83 -4.64
CA PHE A 61 -1.38 -8.14 -3.70
C PHE A 61 -1.59 -7.44 -2.36
N SER A 62 -1.36 -8.18 -1.29
CA SER A 62 -1.15 -7.59 0.03
C SER A 62 0.17 -6.82 0.04
N VAL A 63 0.16 -5.67 0.67
CA VAL A 63 1.31 -4.75 0.70
C VAL A 63 1.53 -4.19 2.10
N SER A 64 2.71 -3.63 2.30
CA SER A 64 3.02 -2.80 3.46
C SER A 64 4.15 -1.84 3.12
N ASP A 65 4.07 -0.61 3.62
CA ASP A 65 5.19 0.34 3.58
C ASP A 65 5.97 0.41 4.90
N GLY A 66 5.64 -0.48 5.82
CA GLY A 66 6.21 -0.57 7.16
C GLY A 66 5.17 -0.90 8.22
N PRO A 67 5.60 -1.11 9.47
CA PRO A 67 4.69 -1.21 10.62
C PRO A 67 3.80 0.02 10.75
N GLN A 68 2.70 -0.08 11.52
CA GLN A 68 1.71 1.00 11.69
C GLN A 68 2.32 2.32 12.20
N ASP A 69 3.39 2.24 12.97
CA ASP A 69 4.09 3.39 13.56
C ASP A 69 5.32 3.83 12.76
N ASN A 70 5.63 3.16 11.64
CA ASN A 70 6.83 3.43 10.86
C ASN A 70 6.59 3.21 9.36
N GLY A 71 5.74 4.04 8.75
CA GLY A 71 5.53 4.06 7.31
C GLY A 71 6.66 4.74 6.57
N THR A 72 7.32 4.02 5.67
CA THR A 72 8.47 4.53 4.90
C THR A 72 8.11 5.11 3.55
N GLY A 73 6.94 4.76 3.01
CA GLY A 73 6.55 5.05 1.63
C GLY A 73 7.12 4.08 0.59
N VAL A 74 8.04 3.21 0.97
CA VAL A 74 8.52 2.10 0.13
C VAL A 74 7.58 0.93 0.28
N ILE A 75 7.03 0.42 -0.81
CA ILE A 75 6.04 -0.66 -0.77
C ILE A 75 6.73 -2.01 -0.89
N TYR A 76 6.47 -2.87 0.09
CA TYR A 76 6.95 -4.25 0.17
C TYR A 76 5.85 -5.24 -0.18
N PHE A 77 6.28 -6.39 -0.69
CA PHE A 77 5.45 -7.52 -1.11
C PHE A 77 6.07 -8.82 -0.61
N TYR A 78 5.23 -9.80 -0.29
CA TYR A 78 5.65 -11.17 0.02
C TYR A 78 5.05 -12.12 -1.00
N VAL A 79 5.86 -12.63 -1.91
CA VAL A 79 5.45 -13.28 -3.16
C VAL A 79 6.11 -14.65 -3.36
N THR A 80 5.58 -15.42 -4.31
CA THR A 80 6.12 -16.73 -4.70
C THR A 80 6.33 -16.79 -6.21
N PRO A 81 7.37 -17.49 -6.70
CA PRO A 81 7.55 -17.77 -8.13
C PRO A 81 6.39 -18.53 -8.77
N MET A 82 5.50 -19.12 -7.96
CA MET A 82 4.30 -19.81 -8.44
C MET A 82 3.21 -18.84 -8.89
N ASP A 83 3.28 -17.56 -8.53
CA ASP A 83 2.35 -16.52 -8.99
C ASP A 83 2.74 -16.07 -10.39
N TYR A 84 1.77 -16.00 -11.30
CA TYR A 84 2.00 -15.58 -12.68
C TYR A 84 2.51 -14.14 -12.80
N THR A 85 2.13 -13.24 -11.90
CA THR A 85 2.65 -11.87 -11.85
C THR A 85 4.17 -11.86 -11.63
N VAL A 86 4.69 -12.74 -10.78
CA VAL A 86 6.14 -12.86 -10.55
C VAL A 86 6.86 -13.31 -11.82
N SER A 87 6.26 -14.20 -12.62
CA SER A 87 6.78 -14.58 -13.94
C SER A 87 6.77 -13.40 -14.92
N ASP A 88 5.70 -12.60 -14.91
CA ASP A 88 5.60 -11.37 -15.71
C ASP A 88 6.74 -10.40 -15.36
N LEU A 89 6.98 -10.19 -14.08
CA LEU A 89 8.01 -9.27 -13.55
C LEU A 89 9.44 -9.72 -13.89
N LYS A 90 9.69 -11.01 -14.03
CA LYS A 90 10.99 -11.53 -14.51
C LYS A 90 11.26 -11.13 -15.94
N SER A 91 10.22 -11.04 -16.76
CA SER A 91 10.32 -10.63 -18.17
C SER A 91 10.35 -9.11 -18.33
N ASN A 92 9.50 -8.42 -17.58
CA ASN A 92 9.41 -6.96 -17.53
C ASN A 92 9.16 -6.50 -16.09
N PRO A 93 10.17 -5.94 -15.40
CA PRO A 93 10.07 -5.61 -14.00
C PRO A 93 9.28 -4.33 -13.71
N TYR A 94 8.87 -3.58 -14.73
CA TYR A 94 8.10 -2.36 -14.55
C TYR A 94 6.62 -2.68 -14.33
N ALA A 95 6.04 -2.01 -13.32
CA ALA A 95 4.66 -2.22 -12.91
C ALA A 95 4.05 -0.93 -12.40
N SER A 96 2.73 -0.91 -12.33
CA SER A 96 1.95 0.15 -11.67
C SER A 96 1.09 -0.48 -10.58
N LEU A 97 1.15 0.09 -9.39
CA LEU A 97 0.37 -0.31 -8.23
C LEU A 97 -0.67 0.76 -7.93
N THR A 98 -1.94 0.39 -7.97
CA THR A 98 -3.05 1.32 -7.72
C THR A 98 -3.76 0.98 -6.42
N PHE A 99 -3.93 2.00 -5.59
CA PHE A 99 -4.76 2.01 -4.39
C PHE A 99 -5.98 2.90 -4.60
N SER A 100 -7.08 2.55 -3.93
CA SER A 100 -8.28 3.38 -3.86
C SER A 100 -8.77 3.50 -2.43
N GLU A 101 -9.19 4.69 -2.02
CA GLU A 101 -9.88 4.86 -0.73
C GLU A 101 -11.23 4.13 -0.67
N ALA A 102 -11.77 3.68 -1.82
CA ALA A 102 -12.93 2.81 -1.88
C ALA A 102 -12.67 1.39 -1.31
N GLU A 103 -11.40 1.01 -1.15
CA GLU A 103 -11.01 -0.25 -0.50
C GLU A 103 -11.29 -0.23 1.02
N GLY A 104 -11.31 0.97 1.62
CA GLY A 104 -11.70 1.21 3.01
C GLY A 104 -13.14 1.70 3.13
N GLU A 105 -13.47 2.25 4.30
CA GLU A 105 -14.83 2.73 4.61
C GLU A 105 -15.04 4.21 4.29
N PHE A 106 -13.97 4.99 4.05
CA PHE A 106 -14.05 6.45 3.91
C PHE A 106 -15.03 6.89 2.82
N CYS A 107 -14.88 6.37 1.59
CA CYS A 107 -15.74 6.78 0.48
C CYS A 107 -17.20 6.40 0.75
N ARG A 108 -17.45 5.23 1.34
CA ARG A 108 -18.80 4.79 1.70
C ARG A 108 -19.43 5.69 2.76
N GLN A 109 -18.67 6.06 3.79
CA GLN A 109 -19.14 6.97 4.84
C GLN A 109 -19.45 8.36 4.32
N MET A 110 -18.67 8.84 3.33
CA MET A 110 -18.86 10.15 2.69
C MET A 110 -19.88 10.11 1.55
N VAL A 111 -20.42 8.94 1.23
CA VAL A 111 -21.34 8.71 0.09
C VAL A 111 -20.69 9.13 -1.24
N TYR A 112 -19.39 8.88 -1.38
CA TYR A 112 -18.67 9.06 -2.64
C TYR A 112 -18.66 7.76 -3.43
N ASP A 113 -18.99 7.85 -4.72
CA ASP A 113 -18.82 6.74 -5.65
C ASP A 113 -17.32 6.41 -5.80
N PRO A 114 -16.93 5.14 -5.99
CA PRO A 114 -15.53 4.78 -6.22
C PRO A 114 -14.86 5.51 -7.38
N GLU A 115 -15.61 5.97 -8.36
CA GLU A 115 -15.10 6.74 -9.51
C GLU A 115 -15.04 8.26 -9.23
N ASP A 116 -15.72 8.75 -8.20
CA ASP A 116 -15.68 10.17 -7.81
C ASP A 116 -14.25 10.59 -7.49
N PRO A 117 -13.73 11.70 -8.05
CA PRO A 117 -12.38 12.18 -7.75
C PRO A 117 -12.08 12.37 -6.25
N ARG A 118 -13.10 12.66 -5.44
CA ARG A 118 -12.97 12.80 -3.98
C ARG A 118 -12.80 11.48 -3.25
N CYS A 119 -13.13 10.35 -3.89
CA CYS A 119 -12.72 9.02 -3.48
C CYS A 119 -11.33 8.79 -4.08
N ALA A 120 -10.28 9.13 -3.32
CA ALA A 120 -8.95 9.25 -3.87
C ALA A 120 -8.41 7.93 -4.40
N ARG A 121 -7.57 8.03 -5.41
CA ARG A 121 -6.77 6.93 -5.94
C ARG A 121 -5.34 7.34 -6.14
N LEU A 122 -4.44 6.46 -5.77
CA LEU A 122 -3.00 6.61 -5.87
C LEU A 122 -2.46 5.53 -6.78
N THR A 123 -1.70 5.91 -7.81
CA THR A 123 -0.93 4.96 -8.61
C THR A 123 0.55 5.23 -8.46
N LEU A 124 1.26 4.21 -7.97
CA LEU A 124 2.71 4.18 -7.88
C LEU A 124 3.24 3.39 -9.06
N THR A 125 4.07 4.01 -9.88
CA THR A 125 4.74 3.34 -10.99
C THR A 125 6.20 3.18 -10.67
N GLY A 126 6.75 2.01 -10.93
CA GLY A 126 8.15 1.74 -10.61
C GLY A 126 8.65 0.40 -11.12
N LYS A 127 9.88 0.11 -10.71
CA LYS A 127 10.55 -1.16 -10.99
C LYS A 127 10.42 -2.08 -9.78
N MET A 128 9.88 -3.27 -9.99
CA MET A 128 9.83 -4.30 -8.97
C MET A 128 11.19 -4.99 -8.87
N VAL A 129 11.74 -5.05 -7.67
CA VAL A 129 13.04 -5.66 -7.40
C VAL A 129 12.94 -6.59 -6.19
N GLU A 130 13.78 -7.61 -6.15
CA GLU A 130 13.96 -8.44 -4.96
C GLU A 130 14.65 -7.62 -3.86
N VAL A 131 14.20 -7.79 -2.63
CA VAL A 131 14.77 -7.08 -1.47
C VAL A 131 16.15 -7.64 -1.17
N ALA A 132 17.14 -6.75 -1.04
CA ALA A 132 18.52 -7.11 -0.71
C ALA A 132 18.64 -7.67 0.72
N SER A 133 19.67 -8.47 0.96
CA SER A 133 19.86 -9.20 2.22
C SER A 133 19.88 -8.31 3.46
N GLU A 134 20.47 -7.13 3.38
CA GLU A 134 20.54 -6.13 4.45
C GLU A 134 19.19 -5.51 4.82
N GLU A 135 18.22 -5.56 3.94
CA GLU A 135 16.86 -4.98 4.12
C GLU A 135 15.80 -6.04 4.44
N LEU A 136 16.13 -7.33 4.32
CA LEU A 136 15.18 -8.45 4.55
C LEU A 136 14.52 -8.41 5.92
N GLY A 137 15.24 -8.03 6.96
CA GLY A 137 14.71 -7.91 8.32
C GLY A 137 13.56 -6.91 8.39
N PHE A 138 13.74 -5.74 7.78
CA PHE A 138 12.70 -4.72 7.73
C PHE A 138 11.52 -5.13 6.84
N ALA A 139 11.78 -5.66 5.66
CA ALA A 139 10.73 -6.14 4.76
C ALA A 139 9.83 -7.20 5.43
N LYS A 140 10.44 -8.14 6.15
CA LYS A 140 9.73 -9.14 6.95
C LYS A 140 8.88 -8.50 8.05
N GLN A 141 9.45 -7.56 8.79
CA GLN A 141 8.71 -6.82 9.82
C GLN A 141 7.55 -6.04 9.21
N ALA A 142 7.77 -5.32 8.13
CA ALA A 142 6.75 -4.55 7.42
C ALA A 142 5.57 -5.43 6.99
N MET A 143 5.86 -6.56 6.35
CA MET A 143 4.81 -7.45 5.85
C MET A 143 4.09 -8.21 6.97
N PHE A 144 4.81 -8.81 7.91
CA PHE A 144 4.22 -9.72 8.90
C PHE A 144 3.57 -8.98 10.07
N SER A 145 3.92 -7.72 10.34
CA SER A 145 3.20 -6.90 11.31
C SER A 145 1.80 -6.49 10.80
N ARG A 146 1.66 -6.29 9.49
CA ARG A 146 0.40 -5.94 8.84
C ARG A 146 -0.41 -7.16 8.41
N HIS A 147 0.27 -8.26 8.04
CA HIS A 147 -0.30 -9.50 7.53
C HIS A 147 0.23 -10.71 8.30
N PRO A 148 -0.12 -10.88 9.59
CA PRO A 148 0.45 -11.92 10.44
C PRO A 148 0.17 -13.36 9.95
N VAL A 149 -0.89 -13.57 9.18
CA VAL A 149 -1.21 -14.87 8.58
C VAL A 149 -0.13 -15.35 7.60
N MET A 150 0.62 -14.44 6.96
CA MET A 150 1.67 -14.78 6.00
C MET A 150 2.82 -15.58 6.63
N ALA A 151 3.09 -15.37 7.92
CA ALA A 151 4.10 -16.15 8.64
C ALA A 151 3.76 -17.65 8.74
N LYS A 152 2.50 -18.01 8.50
CA LYS A 152 1.97 -19.38 8.53
C LYS A 152 1.76 -19.99 7.14
N TRP A 153 2.07 -19.26 6.07
CA TRP A 153 1.92 -19.75 4.71
C TRP A 153 2.87 -20.92 4.42
N PRO A 154 2.52 -21.85 3.51
CA PRO A 154 3.29 -23.07 3.27
C PRO A 154 4.74 -22.80 2.83
N VAL A 155 5.73 -23.28 3.58
CA VAL A 155 7.17 -23.06 3.32
C VAL A 155 7.64 -23.59 1.97
N GLY A 156 6.97 -24.58 1.38
CA GLY A 156 7.36 -25.20 0.11
C GLY A 156 7.15 -24.32 -1.13
N HIS A 157 6.53 -23.14 -1.00
CA HIS A 157 6.20 -22.25 -2.12
C HIS A 157 7.32 -21.27 -2.48
N LYS A 158 8.50 -21.36 -1.86
CA LYS A 158 9.68 -20.52 -2.14
C LYS A 158 9.37 -19.01 -2.03
N TRP A 159 8.69 -18.60 -0.96
CA TRP A 159 8.36 -17.21 -0.68
C TRP A 159 9.60 -16.33 -0.58
N PHE A 160 9.49 -15.10 -1.11
CA PHE A 160 10.53 -14.09 -1.02
C PHE A 160 9.91 -12.68 -0.99
N PHE A 161 10.72 -11.69 -0.64
CA PHE A 161 10.28 -10.30 -0.57
C PHE A 161 10.70 -9.52 -1.80
N MET A 162 9.77 -8.72 -2.30
CA MET A 162 10.02 -7.71 -3.32
C MET A 162 9.66 -6.33 -2.77
N LYS A 163 10.19 -5.29 -3.41
CA LYS A 163 9.80 -3.90 -3.21
C LYS A 163 9.67 -3.18 -4.55
N MET A 164 8.95 -2.07 -4.55
CA MET A 164 8.85 -1.20 -5.71
C MET A 164 9.82 -0.02 -5.58
N GLU A 165 10.78 0.07 -6.50
CA GLU A 165 11.60 1.27 -6.69
C GLU A 165 10.79 2.27 -7.51
N LEU A 166 10.33 3.35 -6.86
CA LEU A 166 9.40 4.29 -7.46
C LEU A 166 10.06 5.13 -8.56
N ILE A 167 9.31 5.32 -9.64
CA ILE A 167 9.63 6.22 -10.76
C ILE A 167 8.68 7.40 -10.75
N GLN A 168 7.39 7.16 -10.46
CA GLN A 168 6.36 8.19 -10.50
C GLN A 168 5.27 7.94 -9.47
N VAL A 169 4.76 9.03 -8.89
CA VAL A 169 3.64 9.06 -7.95
C VAL A 169 2.53 9.87 -8.59
N TRP A 170 1.40 9.22 -8.89
CA TRP A 170 0.20 9.79 -9.51
C TRP A 170 -0.94 9.76 -8.50
N LEU A 171 -1.52 10.90 -8.20
CA LEU A 171 -2.62 11.05 -7.25
C LEU A 171 -3.78 11.79 -7.88
N GLN A 172 -5.00 11.24 -7.73
CA GLN A 172 -6.24 11.94 -7.95
C GLN A 172 -7.06 11.89 -6.66
N ASP A 173 -7.24 13.03 -6.02
CA ASP A 173 -7.90 13.15 -4.71
C ASP A 173 -8.92 14.30 -4.65
N TRP A 174 -9.07 15.03 -5.76
CA TRP A 174 -10.00 16.14 -5.87
C TRP A 174 -10.46 16.39 -7.30
N ILE A 175 -11.55 17.18 -7.42
CA ILE A 175 -12.08 17.65 -8.71
C ILE A 175 -11.07 18.64 -9.31
N GLY A 176 -10.77 18.48 -10.61
CA GLY A 176 -9.95 19.43 -11.36
C GLY A 176 -8.61 18.90 -11.83
N GLY A 177 -8.30 17.62 -11.60
CA GLY A 177 -7.12 17.00 -12.21
C GLY A 177 -6.34 16.04 -11.33
N VAL A 178 -5.14 15.80 -11.78
CA VAL A 178 -4.21 14.83 -11.23
C VAL A 178 -2.97 15.56 -10.74
N SER A 179 -2.44 15.13 -9.60
CA SER A 179 -1.16 15.59 -9.07
C SER A 179 -0.07 14.56 -9.37
N LEU A 180 0.99 15.01 -10.04
CA LEU A 180 2.24 14.26 -10.15
C LEU A 180 3.16 14.74 -9.04
N ILE A 181 3.43 13.89 -8.07
CA ILE A 181 4.17 14.26 -6.86
C ILE A 181 5.64 13.92 -7.06
N PRO A 182 6.56 14.91 -6.93
CA PRO A 182 8.00 14.63 -6.96
C PRO A 182 8.38 13.58 -5.91
N LEU A 183 9.24 12.64 -6.27
CA LEU A 183 9.66 11.56 -5.35
C LEU A 183 10.25 12.10 -4.06
N GLU A 184 11.02 13.19 -4.14
CA GLU A 184 11.60 13.85 -2.98
C GLU A 184 10.51 14.32 -2.00
N ASP A 185 9.44 14.93 -2.50
CA ASP A 185 8.33 15.40 -1.67
C ASP A 185 7.54 14.23 -1.08
N TYR A 186 7.31 13.18 -1.88
CA TYR A 186 6.66 11.96 -1.42
C TYR A 186 7.43 11.33 -0.24
N PHE A 187 8.74 11.14 -0.36
CA PHE A 187 9.53 10.50 0.69
C PHE A 187 9.80 11.39 1.91
N LYS A 188 9.75 12.72 1.77
CA LYS A 188 9.84 13.67 2.90
C LYS A 188 8.53 13.77 3.70
N ALA A 189 7.40 13.56 3.05
CA ALA A 189 6.11 13.61 3.73
C ALA A 189 5.93 12.45 4.71
N THR A 190 5.16 12.69 5.75
CA THR A 190 4.73 11.65 6.71
C THR A 190 3.26 11.32 6.50
N PRO A 191 2.83 10.06 6.72
CA PRO A 191 1.43 9.68 6.55
C PRO A 191 0.47 10.31 7.56
N PHE A 192 0.99 10.78 8.70
CA PHE A 192 0.20 11.34 9.81
C PHE A 192 0.70 12.71 10.27
#